data_5092c7b933587f87d8d91a99dae3896f
#
_entry.id   5092c7b933587f87d8d91a99dae3896f
#
_cell.length_a   1.000
_cell.length_b   1.000
_cell.length_c   1.000
_cell.angle_alpha   90.00
_cell.angle_beta   90.00
_cell.angle_gamma   90.00
#
_symmetry.space_group_name_H-M   'P 1'
#
loop_
_entity.id
_entity.type
_entity.pdbx_description
1 polymer ?
#
loop_
_entity_poly.entity_id
_entity_poly.type
_entity_poly.pdbx_seq_one_letter_code
_entity_poly.pdbx_strand_id
1 'polypeptide(L)'
;MRIIVSDKIESVCPEFVGAHVEIYVHNSPYSAGLWGEIDRLGQEFRQTLTTETLKDISGIAATRQVYRACGKDPSRYRPAAEALIRRILQGKQLYQINTLVDLVNLASIRYGYSIGGFDADKFEGDTLTLGVGRAGEPYEGIGRGTINIEGLPVYRDAVGGVGTPTSDNERTKIDDNTTHLVVLINGYDGCEADAPMPSTFSSWRATTATVPTEATIFINKVKLWNRILTAAWHRCASG
;
A
#
# COMPACT_ATOMS: atom_id res chain seq x y z
N MET A 1 16.82 3.75 -1.42
CA MET A 1 16.43 2.68 -0.45
C MET A 1 16.66 1.32 -1.05
N ARG A 2 17.27 0.37 -0.35
CA ARG A 2 17.45 -1.02 -0.76
C ARG A 2 16.36 -1.90 -0.14
N ILE A 3 15.72 -2.77 -0.93
CA ILE A 3 14.74 -3.74 -0.41
C ILE A 3 15.31 -5.15 -0.53
N ILE A 4 15.23 -5.93 0.55
CA ILE A 4 15.62 -7.34 0.61
C ILE A 4 14.37 -8.15 0.96
N VAL A 5 14.11 -9.21 0.20
CA VAL A 5 13.08 -10.20 0.52
C VAL A 5 13.74 -11.37 1.22
N SER A 6 13.21 -11.82 2.36
CA SER A 6 13.76 -12.93 3.10
C SER A 6 13.36 -14.27 2.49
N ASP A 7 14.22 -15.30 2.66
CA ASP A 7 13.98 -16.68 2.22
C ASP A 7 12.61 -17.21 2.72
N LYS A 8 12.18 -16.75 3.89
CA LYS A 8 10.88 -17.15 4.44
C LYS A 8 9.72 -16.64 3.59
N ILE A 9 9.77 -15.41 3.12
CA ILE A 9 8.75 -14.84 2.21
C ILE A 9 8.85 -15.54 0.85
N GLU A 10 10.05 -15.71 0.30
CA GLU A 10 10.25 -16.40 -0.96
C GLU A 10 9.73 -17.84 -0.93
N SER A 11 9.87 -18.53 0.21
CA SER A 11 9.39 -19.90 0.36
C SER A 11 7.87 -20.03 0.47
N VAL A 12 7.17 -19.03 1.06
CA VAL A 12 5.70 -19.06 1.23
C VAL A 12 4.95 -18.38 0.09
N CYS A 13 5.62 -17.55 -0.68
CA CYS A 13 5.09 -16.81 -1.81
C CYS A 13 6.17 -16.64 -2.90
N PRO A 14 6.51 -17.70 -3.63
CA PRO A 14 7.54 -17.65 -4.68
C PRO A 14 7.20 -16.68 -5.82
N GLU A 15 5.92 -16.41 -6.01
CA GLU A 15 5.40 -15.46 -6.99
C GLU A 15 5.47 -13.99 -6.53
N PHE A 16 5.90 -13.71 -5.30
CA PHE A 16 5.93 -12.35 -4.76
C PHE A 16 6.66 -11.37 -5.67
N VAL A 17 6.01 -10.28 -5.99
CA VAL A 17 6.58 -9.12 -6.68
C VAL A 17 6.34 -7.88 -5.85
N GLY A 18 7.42 -7.24 -5.41
CA GLY A 18 7.37 -5.98 -4.70
C GLY A 18 7.76 -4.80 -5.59
N ALA A 19 7.20 -3.65 -5.32
CA ALA A 19 7.70 -2.40 -5.87
C ALA A 19 7.80 -1.35 -4.77
N HIS A 20 8.76 -0.43 -4.90
CA HIS A 20 8.79 0.76 -4.09
C HIS A 20 8.94 2.01 -4.95
N VAL A 21 8.38 3.10 -4.45
CA VAL A 21 8.55 4.45 -5.00
C VAL A 21 9.18 5.28 -3.91
N GLU A 22 10.27 5.97 -4.22
CA GLU A 22 10.94 6.91 -3.33
C GLU A 22 10.97 8.26 -4.01
N ILE A 23 10.38 9.27 -3.37
CA ILE A 23 10.18 10.57 -4.01
C ILE A 23 10.14 11.71 -2.98
N TYR A 24 10.64 12.88 -3.39
CA TYR A 24 10.45 14.11 -2.63
C TYR A 24 9.11 14.75 -3.00
N VAL A 25 8.35 15.16 -2.00
CA VAL A 25 6.96 15.60 -2.14
C VAL A 25 6.69 16.84 -1.30
N HIS A 26 5.58 17.48 -1.59
CA HIS A 26 4.98 18.48 -0.72
C HIS A 26 3.65 17.95 -0.21
N ASN A 27 3.52 17.80 1.11
CA ASN A 27 2.28 17.35 1.73
C ASN A 27 1.33 18.53 1.93
N SER A 28 0.05 18.25 1.96
CA SER A 28 -0.99 19.23 2.31
C SER A 28 -2.08 18.57 3.14
N PRO A 29 -2.79 19.33 3.99
CA PRO A 29 -3.83 18.76 4.85
C PRO A 29 -5.01 18.17 4.07
N TYR A 30 -5.28 18.68 2.86
CA TYR A 30 -6.47 18.30 2.09
C TYR A 30 -6.30 18.57 0.59
N SER A 31 -6.90 17.70 -0.23
CA SER A 31 -7.07 17.90 -1.68
C SER A 31 -8.49 17.55 -2.11
N ALA A 32 -9.26 18.56 -2.54
CA ALA A 32 -10.63 18.37 -3.00
C ALA A 32 -10.71 17.46 -4.23
N GLY A 33 -9.73 17.56 -5.16
CA GLY A 33 -9.66 16.70 -6.33
C GLY A 33 -9.45 15.22 -5.96
N LEU A 34 -8.54 14.95 -5.01
CA LEU A 34 -8.28 13.60 -4.52
C LEU A 34 -9.50 13.00 -3.83
N TRP A 35 -10.17 13.77 -2.99
CA TRP A 35 -11.40 13.31 -2.31
C TRP A 35 -12.57 13.11 -3.26
N GLY A 36 -12.68 13.93 -4.31
CA GLY A 36 -13.64 13.70 -5.39
C GLY A 36 -13.44 12.36 -6.10
N GLU A 37 -12.17 11.93 -6.32
CA GLU A 37 -11.85 10.60 -6.86
C GLU A 37 -12.16 9.47 -5.88
N ILE A 38 -11.85 9.63 -4.60
CA ILE A 38 -12.19 8.66 -3.55
C ILE A 38 -13.71 8.46 -3.49
N ASP A 39 -14.48 9.53 -3.50
CA ASP A 39 -15.93 9.47 -3.44
C ASP A 39 -16.54 8.81 -4.70
N ARG A 40 -16.03 9.14 -5.88
CA ARG A 40 -16.44 8.53 -7.15
C ARG A 40 -16.17 7.03 -7.16
N LEU A 41 -14.96 6.62 -6.79
CA LEU A 41 -14.59 5.21 -6.69
C LEU A 41 -15.43 4.49 -5.63
N GLY A 42 -15.72 5.15 -4.52
CA GLY A 42 -16.60 4.63 -3.48
C GLY A 42 -18.04 4.41 -3.95
N GLN A 43 -18.57 5.28 -4.81
CA GLN A 43 -19.89 5.09 -5.44
C GLN A 43 -19.88 3.90 -6.40
N GLU A 44 -18.85 3.78 -7.23
CA GLU A 44 -18.68 2.64 -8.15
C GLU A 44 -18.62 1.32 -7.39
N PHE A 45 -17.84 1.24 -6.31
CA PHE A 45 -17.72 0.02 -5.50
C PHE A 45 -19.04 -0.37 -4.84
N ARG A 46 -19.83 0.58 -4.34
CA ARG A 46 -21.15 0.27 -3.78
C ARG A 46 -22.15 -0.29 -4.81
N GLN A 47 -21.92 -0.04 -6.10
CA GLN A 47 -22.75 -0.59 -7.18
C GLN A 47 -22.27 -1.96 -7.68
N THR A 48 -20.97 -2.25 -7.56
CA THR A 48 -20.34 -3.40 -8.22
C THR A 48 -19.81 -4.45 -7.26
N LEU A 49 -19.61 -4.13 -5.99
CA LEU A 49 -19.02 -5.03 -5.00
C LEU A 49 -19.95 -5.22 -3.79
N THR A 50 -19.78 -6.36 -3.14
CA THR A 50 -20.36 -6.64 -1.81
C THR A 50 -19.28 -7.00 -0.82
N THR A 51 -19.60 -7.03 0.47
CA THR A 51 -18.63 -7.43 1.51
C THR A 51 -18.20 -8.90 1.38
N GLU A 52 -19.00 -9.72 0.72
CA GLU A 52 -18.73 -11.15 0.48
C GLU A 52 -17.75 -11.33 -0.69
N THR A 53 -17.84 -10.48 -1.74
CA THR A 53 -16.99 -10.57 -2.94
C THR A 53 -15.64 -9.90 -2.78
N LEU A 54 -15.41 -9.10 -1.73
CA LEU A 54 -14.13 -8.44 -1.49
C LEU A 54 -12.93 -9.40 -1.42
N LYS A 55 -13.14 -10.57 -0.83
CA LYS A 55 -12.10 -11.59 -0.69
C LYS A 55 -11.67 -12.21 -2.04
N ASP A 56 -12.43 -11.94 -3.11
CA ASP A 56 -12.19 -12.48 -4.45
C ASP A 56 -11.36 -11.49 -5.30
N ILE A 57 -11.10 -10.27 -4.81
CA ILE A 57 -10.16 -9.33 -5.42
C ILE A 57 -8.74 -9.92 -5.31
N SER A 58 -8.05 -10.07 -6.45
CA SER A 58 -6.77 -10.78 -6.55
C SER A 58 -5.75 -10.40 -5.48
N GLY A 59 -5.41 -9.10 -5.36
CA GLY A 59 -4.44 -8.63 -4.37
C GLY A 59 -4.87 -8.88 -2.92
N ILE A 60 -6.18 -8.78 -2.63
CA ILE A 60 -6.72 -9.11 -1.30
C ILE A 60 -6.67 -10.62 -1.05
N ALA A 61 -7.10 -11.43 -2.02
CA ALA A 61 -7.08 -12.89 -1.94
C ALA A 61 -5.67 -13.41 -1.68
N ALA A 62 -4.71 -12.97 -2.45
CA ALA A 62 -3.31 -13.35 -2.33
C ALA A 62 -2.70 -12.92 -0.98
N THR A 63 -2.93 -11.68 -0.53
CA THR A 63 -2.49 -11.23 0.80
C THR A 63 -3.07 -12.11 1.91
N ARG A 64 -4.35 -12.47 1.84
CA ARG A 64 -4.99 -13.39 2.80
C ARG A 64 -4.40 -14.79 2.76
N GLN A 65 -4.02 -15.27 1.58
CA GLN A 65 -3.36 -16.57 1.40
C GLN A 65 -1.99 -16.59 2.06
N VAL A 66 -1.16 -15.57 1.84
CA VAL A 66 0.15 -15.44 2.49
C VAL A 66 0.01 -15.35 4.01
N TYR A 67 -0.98 -14.63 4.54
CA TYR A 67 -1.24 -14.63 5.98
C TYR A 67 -1.45 -16.03 6.52
N ARG A 68 -2.32 -16.84 5.88
CA ARG A 68 -2.57 -18.24 6.28
C ARG A 68 -1.30 -19.08 6.19
N ALA A 69 -0.51 -18.93 5.11
CA ALA A 69 0.75 -19.65 4.94
C ALA A 69 1.79 -19.29 6.01
N CYS A 70 1.71 -18.08 6.57
CA CYS A 70 2.53 -17.62 7.69
C CYS A 70 1.89 -17.91 9.07
N GLY A 71 0.74 -18.60 9.13
CA GLY A 71 0.06 -18.95 10.38
C GLY A 71 -0.82 -17.84 10.97
N LYS A 72 -1.14 -16.78 10.20
CA LYS A 72 -1.96 -15.65 10.65
C LYS A 72 -3.39 -15.77 10.13
N ASP A 73 -4.38 -15.51 11.00
CA ASP A 73 -5.79 -15.45 10.59
C ASP A 73 -6.13 -14.10 9.91
N PRO A 74 -6.40 -14.09 8.58
CA PRO A 74 -6.71 -12.86 7.86
C PRO A 74 -8.10 -12.27 8.19
N SER A 75 -8.96 -13.00 8.87
CA SER A 75 -10.25 -12.47 9.32
C SER A 75 -10.09 -11.56 10.54
N ARG A 76 -9.09 -11.87 11.35
CA ARG A 76 -8.74 -11.14 12.57
C ARG A 76 -7.75 -9.99 12.27
N TYR A 77 -6.79 -10.25 11.38
CA TYR A 77 -5.76 -9.30 10.92
C TYR A 77 -6.00 -8.96 9.45
N ARG A 78 -7.02 -8.14 9.20
CA ARG A 78 -7.48 -7.86 7.84
C ARG A 78 -6.45 -7.03 7.05
N PRO A 79 -6.18 -7.36 5.77
CA PRO A 79 -5.41 -6.49 4.89
C PRO A 79 -5.97 -5.07 4.82
N ALA A 80 -5.13 -4.05 4.75
CA ALA A 80 -5.54 -2.64 4.77
C ALA A 80 -6.47 -2.31 3.59
N ALA A 81 -6.16 -2.77 2.37
CA ALA A 81 -7.02 -2.59 1.20
C ALA A 81 -8.44 -3.15 1.45
N GLU A 82 -8.53 -4.38 1.99
CA GLU A 82 -9.82 -4.99 2.34
C GLU A 82 -10.56 -4.17 3.40
N ALA A 83 -9.85 -3.67 4.42
CA ALA A 83 -10.46 -2.89 5.50
C ALA A 83 -11.03 -1.56 4.98
N LEU A 84 -10.29 -0.87 4.10
CA LEU A 84 -10.72 0.39 3.47
C LEU A 84 -11.94 0.19 2.58
N ILE A 85 -11.92 -0.79 1.67
CA ILE A 85 -13.03 -1.06 0.76
C ILE A 85 -14.26 -1.51 1.55
N ARG A 86 -14.10 -2.38 2.56
CA ARG A 86 -15.21 -2.81 3.43
C ARG A 86 -15.87 -1.62 4.14
N ARG A 87 -15.07 -0.63 4.58
CA ARG A 87 -15.60 0.58 5.19
C ARG A 87 -16.47 1.37 4.22
N ILE A 88 -16.05 1.50 2.96
CA ILE A 88 -16.81 2.14 1.88
C ILE A 88 -18.14 1.40 1.61
N LEU A 89 -18.09 0.06 1.51
CA LEU A 89 -19.29 -0.76 1.27
C LEU A 89 -20.29 -0.72 2.43
N GLN A 90 -19.83 -0.44 3.64
CA GLN A 90 -20.69 -0.19 4.81
C GLN A 90 -21.30 1.22 4.85
N GLY A 91 -21.11 2.01 3.81
CA GLY A 91 -21.60 3.41 3.76
C GLY A 91 -20.81 4.38 4.65
N LYS A 92 -19.67 3.98 5.18
CA LYS A 92 -18.81 4.83 6.03
C LYS A 92 -17.80 5.56 5.17
N GLN A 93 -17.59 6.84 5.44
CA GLN A 93 -16.52 7.62 4.82
C GLN A 93 -15.15 7.12 5.30
N LEU A 94 -14.14 7.18 4.43
CA LEU A 94 -12.75 7.00 4.85
C LEU A 94 -12.35 8.15 5.79
N TYR A 95 -11.32 7.91 6.60
CA TYR A 95 -10.72 8.98 7.39
C TYR A 95 -9.88 9.87 6.48
N GLN A 96 -10.12 11.16 6.53
CA GLN A 96 -9.27 12.17 5.94
C GLN A 96 -8.10 12.41 6.89
N ILE A 97 -6.89 12.23 6.41
CA ILE A 97 -5.66 12.42 7.22
C ILE A 97 -4.86 13.58 6.65
N ASN A 98 -4.19 13.37 5.53
CA ASN A 98 -3.51 14.37 4.71
C ASN A 98 -3.36 13.83 3.29
N THR A 99 -2.95 14.68 2.36
CA THR A 99 -2.95 14.34 0.92
C THR A 99 -2.10 13.11 0.59
N LEU A 100 -0.96 12.89 1.25
CA LEU A 100 -0.11 11.73 0.98
C LEU A 100 -0.75 10.43 1.46
N VAL A 101 -1.29 10.40 2.68
CA VAL A 101 -2.00 9.22 3.23
C VAL A 101 -3.25 8.92 2.41
N ASP A 102 -4.02 9.95 2.05
CA ASP A 102 -5.25 9.81 1.26
C ASP A 102 -4.93 9.28 -0.16
N LEU A 103 -3.80 9.70 -0.76
CA LEU A 103 -3.32 9.19 -2.05
C LEU A 103 -2.93 7.71 -1.97
N VAL A 104 -2.20 7.30 -0.94
CA VAL A 104 -1.85 5.89 -0.69
C VAL A 104 -3.10 5.05 -0.48
N ASN A 105 -4.07 5.56 0.28
CA ASN A 105 -5.37 4.92 0.48
C ASN A 105 -6.15 4.79 -0.83
N LEU A 106 -6.21 5.84 -1.66
CA LEU A 106 -6.84 5.78 -2.98
C LEU A 106 -6.20 4.72 -3.87
N ALA A 107 -4.87 4.66 -3.91
CA ALA A 107 -4.15 3.62 -4.66
C ALA A 107 -4.49 2.22 -4.13
N SER A 108 -4.49 2.03 -2.80
CA SER A 108 -4.80 0.74 -2.17
C SER A 108 -6.22 0.26 -2.51
N ILE A 109 -7.24 1.13 -2.40
CA ILE A 109 -8.62 0.73 -2.71
C ILE A 109 -8.84 0.50 -4.20
N ARG A 110 -8.18 1.26 -5.05
CA ARG A 110 -8.34 1.16 -6.50
C ARG A 110 -7.80 -0.15 -7.06
N TYR A 111 -6.66 -0.59 -6.56
CA TYR A 111 -5.94 -1.75 -7.08
C TYR A 111 -6.11 -3.02 -6.23
N GLY A 112 -6.70 -2.90 -5.05
CA GLY A 112 -6.88 -4.03 -4.13
C GLY A 112 -5.60 -4.50 -3.45
N TYR A 113 -4.48 -3.78 -3.58
CA TYR A 113 -3.22 -4.08 -2.90
C TYR A 113 -3.11 -3.34 -1.59
N SER A 114 -2.57 -3.99 -0.55
CA SER A 114 -2.16 -3.30 0.66
C SER A 114 -0.85 -2.56 0.41
N ILE A 115 -0.95 -1.24 0.31
CA ILE A 115 0.15 -0.33 0.01
C ILE A 115 0.50 0.42 1.28
N GLY A 116 1.77 0.37 1.70
CA GLY A 116 2.29 1.15 2.82
C GLY A 116 2.89 2.48 2.33
N GLY A 117 2.70 3.55 3.09
CA GLY A 117 3.32 4.84 2.84
C GLY A 117 4.05 5.34 4.08
N PHE A 118 5.30 5.78 3.90
CA PHE A 118 6.21 6.08 5.00
C PHE A 118 6.95 7.39 4.77
N ASP A 119 7.28 8.04 5.86
CA ASP A 119 8.26 9.11 5.88
C ASP A 119 9.66 8.49 5.84
N ALA A 120 10.35 8.64 4.71
CA ALA A 120 11.66 8.03 4.49
C ALA A 120 12.74 8.55 5.45
N ASP A 121 12.61 9.80 5.91
CA ASP A 121 13.58 10.42 6.82
C ASP A 121 13.47 9.84 8.25
N LYS A 122 12.43 9.04 8.53
CA LYS A 122 12.24 8.34 9.81
C LYS A 122 12.74 6.89 9.79
N PHE A 123 13.25 6.41 8.66
CA PHE A 123 13.89 5.10 8.62
C PHE A 123 15.29 5.15 9.20
N GLU A 124 15.68 4.07 9.86
CA GLU A 124 17.03 3.87 10.33
C GLU A 124 17.79 2.92 9.40
N GLY A 125 18.89 3.44 8.81
CA GLY A 125 19.66 2.74 7.78
C GLY A 125 19.12 2.94 6.37
N ASP A 126 19.72 2.22 5.42
CA ASP A 126 19.47 2.34 3.98
C ASP A 126 18.72 1.13 3.37
N THR A 127 18.39 0.16 4.21
CA THR A 127 17.87 -1.14 3.80
C THR A 127 16.61 -1.50 4.57
N LEU A 128 15.56 -1.90 3.82
CA LEU A 128 14.37 -2.53 4.38
C LEU A 128 14.37 -4.02 4.04
N THR A 129 14.10 -4.86 5.04
CA THR A 129 13.96 -6.31 4.86
C THR A 129 12.51 -6.72 5.03
N LEU A 130 11.91 -7.31 3.98
CA LEU A 130 10.62 -7.96 4.06
C LEU A 130 10.78 -9.37 4.62
N GLY A 131 10.19 -9.62 5.78
CA GLY A 131 10.21 -10.94 6.45
C GLY A 131 8.86 -11.25 7.08
N VAL A 132 8.85 -12.19 8.02
CA VAL A 132 7.65 -12.57 8.77
C VAL A 132 7.82 -12.14 10.23
N GLY A 133 6.79 -11.56 10.83
CA GLY A 133 6.75 -11.13 12.21
C GLY A 133 7.00 -12.28 13.19
N ARG A 134 7.76 -12.00 14.25
CA ARG A 134 8.15 -12.97 15.28
C ARG A 134 7.23 -12.87 16.49
N ALA A 135 7.17 -13.93 17.29
CA ALA A 135 6.48 -13.90 18.57
C ALA A 135 7.06 -12.81 19.49
N GLY A 136 6.20 -11.99 20.08
CA GLY A 136 6.60 -10.92 20.99
C GLY A 136 7.37 -9.76 20.36
N GLU A 137 7.44 -9.69 19.03
CA GLU A 137 8.11 -8.59 18.34
C GLU A 137 7.41 -7.26 18.61
N PRO A 138 8.13 -6.23 19.14
CA PRO A 138 7.53 -4.93 19.42
C PRO A 138 7.01 -4.25 18.17
N TYR A 139 5.77 -3.79 18.18
CA TYR A 139 5.18 -3.06 17.08
C TYR A 139 4.02 -2.18 17.54
N GLU A 140 4.13 -0.88 17.29
CA GLU A 140 3.09 0.10 17.55
C GLU A 140 2.38 0.47 16.25
N GLY A 141 1.15 -0.03 16.08
CA GLY A 141 0.35 0.28 14.89
C GLY A 141 -0.29 1.66 14.98
N ILE A 142 -0.31 2.40 13.87
CA ILE A 142 -0.89 3.76 13.79
C ILE A 142 -2.34 3.76 14.31
N GLY A 143 -2.58 4.51 15.39
CA GLY A 143 -3.90 4.65 16.00
C GLY A 143 -4.47 3.35 16.63
N ARG A 144 -3.62 2.32 16.83
CA ARG A 144 -4.04 1.00 17.38
C ARG A 144 -3.28 0.59 18.63
N GLY A 145 -2.19 1.31 18.98
CA GLY A 145 -1.27 0.92 20.03
C GLY A 145 -0.51 -0.36 19.66
N THR A 146 -0.06 -1.10 20.67
CA THR A 146 0.70 -2.34 20.48
C THR A 146 -0.14 -3.41 19.79
N ILE A 147 0.36 -3.95 18.68
CA ILE A 147 -0.28 -5.04 17.93
C ILE A 147 0.65 -6.24 17.81
N ASN A 148 0.07 -7.44 17.84
CA ASN A 148 0.81 -8.68 17.62
C ASN A 148 1.00 -8.91 16.10
N ILE A 149 2.23 -8.69 15.62
CA ILE A 149 2.60 -8.88 14.21
C ILE A 149 3.14 -10.29 13.91
N GLU A 150 3.21 -11.19 14.89
CA GLU A 150 3.62 -12.58 14.67
C GLU A 150 2.86 -13.19 13.50
N GLY A 151 3.57 -13.78 12.54
CA GLY A 151 2.99 -14.39 11.35
C GLY A 151 2.48 -13.39 10.29
N LEU A 152 2.65 -12.08 10.46
CA LEU A 152 2.39 -11.12 9.39
C LEU A 152 3.65 -10.88 8.56
N PRO A 153 3.55 -10.72 7.22
CA PRO A 153 4.62 -10.08 6.47
C PRO A 153 4.93 -8.71 7.07
N VAL A 154 6.20 -8.40 7.27
CA VAL A 154 6.63 -7.14 7.89
C VAL A 154 7.91 -6.63 7.25
N TYR A 155 7.93 -5.37 6.87
CA TYR A 155 9.14 -4.64 6.53
C TYR A 155 9.83 -4.16 7.80
N ARG A 156 11.15 -4.31 7.84
CA ARG A 156 12.01 -3.85 8.95
C ARG A 156 13.15 -3.02 8.41
N ASP A 157 13.43 -1.93 9.10
CA ASP A 157 14.68 -1.20 9.00
C ASP A 157 15.69 -1.71 10.05
N ALA A 158 16.75 -0.94 10.33
CA ALA A 158 17.78 -1.33 11.30
C ALA A 158 17.27 -1.40 12.75
N VAL A 159 16.17 -0.74 13.08
CA VAL A 159 15.60 -0.68 14.44
C VAL A 159 14.49 -1.72 14.65
N GLY A 160 13.64 -1.94 13.67
CA GLY A 160 12.52 -2.87 13.82
C GLY A 160 11.46 -2.76 12.73
N GLY A 161 10.26 -3.28 13.03
CA GLY A 161 9.14 -3.29 12.10
C GLY A 161 8.67 -1.87 11.75
N VAL A 162 8.51 -1.58 10.45
CA VAL A 162 8.02 -0.29 9.93
C VAL A 162 6.64 -0.40 9.33
N GLY A 163 6.30 -1.53 8.68
CA GLY A 163 5.00 -1.69 8.03
C GLY A 163 4.62 -3.15 7.82
N THR A 164 3.31 -3.42 7.92
CA THR A 164 2.68 -4.70 7.57
C THR A 164 1.52 -4.43 6.62
N PRO A 165 1.03 -5.42 5.84
CA PRO A 165 -0.16 -5.19 5.02
C PRO A 165 -1.45 -4.92 5.82
N THR A 166 -1.40 -5.02 7.16
CA THR A 166 -2.54 -4.70 8.06
C THR A 166 -2.45 -3.28 8.64
N SER A 167 -1.25 -2.79 8.97
CA SER A 167 -1.04 -1.48 9.60
C SER A 167 0.42 -1.11 9.56
N ASP A 168 0.70 0.16 9.32
CA ASP A 168 2.03 0.73 9.40
C ASP A 168 2.38 1.11 10.84
N ASN A 169 3.68 1.27 11.13
CA ASN A 169 4.19 1.60 12.47
C ASN A 169 4.12 3.11 12.73
N GLU A 170 3.76 3.46 13.97
CA GLU A 170 3.66 4.85 14.43
C GLU A 170 4.96 5.64 14.24
N ARG A 171 6.13 4.97 14.38
CA ARG A 171 7.45 5.59 14.27
C ARG A 171 7.74 6.18 12.89
N THR A 172 7.34 5.49 11.83
CA THR A 172 7.67 5.83 10.44
C THR A 172 6.49 6.39 9.66
N LYS A 173 5.43 6.79 10.36
CA LYS A 173 4.21 7.31 9.73
C LYS A 173 4.46 8.61 8.98
N ILE A 174 3.70 8.79 7.91
CA ILE A 174 3.54 10.08 7.23
C ILE A 174 2.88 11.06 8.19
N ASP A 175 3.41 12.27 8.27
CA ASP A 175 2.79 13.41 8.95
C ASP A 175 2.74 14.64 8.02
N ASP A 176 2.24 15.77 8.53
CA ASP A 176 2.07 16.99 7.74
C ASP A 176 3.39 17.61 7.27
N ASN A 177 4.49 17.26 7.90
CA ASN A 177 5.84 17.75 7.56
C ASN A 177 6.63 16.79 6.67
N THR A 178 6.05 15.63 6.31
CA THR A 178 6.74 14.66 5.46
C THR A 178 7.02 15.24 4.08
N THR A 179 8.31 15.30 3.72
CA THR A 179 8.80 15.77 2.42
C THR A 179 9.53 14.71 1.61
N HIS A 180 9.86 13.58 2.24
CA HIS A 180 10.51 12.44 1.59
C HIS A 180 9.66 11.19 1.81
N LEU A 181 8.97 10.77 0.75
CA LEU A 181 7.99 9.69 0.79
C LEU A 181 8.57 8.40 0.22
N VAL A 182 8.39 7.30 0.95
CA VAL A 182 8.53 5.95 0.41
C VAL A 182 7.17 5.26 0.39
N VAL A 183 6.82 4.68 -0.76
CA VAL A 183 5.62 3.86 -0.93
C VAL A 183 6.03 2.43 -1.24
N LEU A 184 5.52 1.47 -0.48
CA LEU A 184 5.78 0.03 -0.66
C LEU A 184 4.51 -0.67 -1.14
N ILE A 185 4.63 -1.40 -2.25
CA ILE A 185 3.52 -2.10 -2.89
C ILE A 185 3.81 -3.60 -2.87
N ASN A 186 2.84 -4.38 -2.37
CA ASN A 186 2.99 -5.82 -2.17
C ASN A 186 2.10 -6.60 -3.14
N GLY A 187 2.67 -7.16 -4.20
CA GLY A 187 2.00 -8.07 -5.14
C GLY A 187 2.26 -9.53 -4.78
N TYR A 188 1.47 -10.07 -3.85
CA TYR A 188 1.54 -11.48 -3.48
C TYR A 188 0.91 -12.43 -4.50
N ASP A 189 0.25 -11.90 -5.52
CA ASP A 189 -0.34 -12.62 -6.65
C ASP A 189 0.58 -12.64 -7.89
N GLY A 190 1.85 -12.28 -7.73
CA GLY A 190 2.78 -12.14 -8.84
C GLY A 190 2.45 -10.98 -9.78
N CYS A 191 1.55 -10.11 -9.37
CA CYS A 191 1.02 -9.01 -10.18
C CYS A 191 0.40 -9.51 -11.50
N GLU A 192 -0.25 -10.67 -11.48
CA GLU A 192 -1.09 -11.16 -12.58
C GLU A 192 -2.38 -10.34 -12.72
N ALA A 193 -2.26 -9.04 -12.71
CA ALA A 193 -3.42 -8.18 -12.94
C ALA A 193 -3.66 -8.01 -14.45
N ASP A 194 -4.16 -9.02 -15.09
CA ASP A 194 -5.10 -8.90 -16.19
C ASP A 194 -6.56 -8.75 -15.67
N ALA A 195 -6.71 -8.36 -14.40
CA ALA A 195 -8.01 -7.95 -13.89
C ALA A 195 -8.49 -6.75 -14.69
N PRO A 196 -9.73 -6.79 -15.26
CA PRO A 196 -10.25 -5.69 -16.06
C PRO A 196 -10.31 -4.43 -15.20
N MET A 197 -9.41 -3.49 -15.46
CA MET A 197 -9.45 -2.17 -14.87
C MET A 197 -10.73 -1.50 -15.36
N PRO A 198 -11.54 -0.90 -14.48
CA PRO A 198 -12.62 -0.05 -14.94
C PRO A 198 -12.08 1.01 -15.90
N SER A 199 -12.74 1.19 -17.04
CA SER A 199 -12.26 1.93 -18.23
C SER A 199 -12.15 3.46 -18.09
N THR A 200 -12.14 4.00 -16.86
CA THR A 200 -12.28 5.45 -16.63
C THR A 200 -11.05 6.15 -16.04
N PHE A 201 -9.83 5.73 -16.40
CA PHE A 201 -8.61 6.37 -15.90
C PHE A 201 -8.11 7.55 -16.74
N SER A 202 -8.96 8.28 -17.46
CA SER A 202 -8.50 9.27 -18.45
C SER A 202 -8.34 10.72 -17.98
N SER A 203 -8.61 11.08 -16.72
CA SER A 203 -8.72 12.51 -16.37
C SER A 203 -8.11 13.01 -15.05
N TRP A 204 -7.23 12.27 -14.37
CA TRP A 204 -6.61 12.84 -13.17
C TRP A 204 -5.32 13.59 -13.51
N ARG A 205 -5.34 14.90 -13.37
CA ARG A 205 -4.15 15.77 -13.38
C ARG A 205 -3.75 16.01 -11.92
N ALA A 206 -2.57 15.52 -11.52
CA ALA A 206 -1.96 15.97 -10.28
C ALA A 206 -1.54 17.44 -10.44
N THR A 207 -2.22 18.31 -9.73
CA THR A 207 -1.80 19.72 -9.61
C THR A 207 -0.68 19.77 -8.59
N THR A 208 0.50 20.21 -9.04
CA THR A 208 1.70 20.53 -8.27
C THR A 208 2.49 19.37 -7.64
N ALA A 209 3.36 18.76 -8.41
CA ALA A 209 4.64 18.28 -7.90
C ALA A 209 5.69 18.41 -9.01
N THR A 210 6.54 19.40 -8.91
CA THR A 210 7.82 19.43 -9.63
C THR A 210 8.73 18.44 -8.93
N VAL A 211 8.96 17.29 -9.53
CA VAL A 211 9.76 16.22 -8.93
C VAL A 211 10.90 15.86 -9.86
N PRO A 212 12.17 15.95 -9.42
CA PRO A 212 13.25 15.20 -10.05
C PRO A 212 13.13 13.76 -9.57
N THR A 213 13.01 12.83 -10.49
CA THR A 213 12.56 11.50 -10.22
C THR A 213 13.66 10.48 -10.31
N GLU A 214 13.83 9.72 -9.27
CA GLU A 214 14.35 8.35 -9.36
C GLU A 214 13.32 7.39 -8.78
N ALA A 215 12.45 6.85 -9.63
CA ALA A 215 11.65 5.68 -9.28
C ALA A 215 12.52 4.45 -9.53
N THR A 216 13.02 3.82 -8.48
CA THR A 216 13.77 2.58 -8.61
C THR A 216 12.80 1.41 -8.46
N ILE A 217 12.59 0.69 -9.55
CA ILE A 217 11.76 -0.51 -9.57
C ILE A 217 12.68 -1.72 -9.39
N PHE A 218 12.58 -2.38 -8.23
CA PHE A 218 13.22 -3.68 -8.03
C PHE A 218 12.25 -4.79 -8.45
N ILE A 219 12.60 -5.50 -9.52
CA ILE A 219 11.71 -6.51 -10.08
C ILE A 219 12.47 -7.75 -10.43
N ASN A 220 12.01 -8.88 -9.91
CA ASN A 220 12.39 -10.17 -10.46
C ASN A 220 11.58 -10.56 -11.72
N LYS A 221 10.47 -9.89 -12.04
CA LYS A 221 9.70 -10.04 -13.32
C LYS A 221 8.87 -8.79 -13.62
N VAL A 222 9.24 -8.03 -14.64
CA VAL A 222 8.58 -6.77 -15.03
C VAL A 222 7.61 -6.96 -16.19
N LYS A 223 6.32 -6.66 -16.03
CA LYS A 223 5.47 -6.14 -17.13
C LYS A 223 4.36 -5.18 -16.70
N LEU A 224 3.87 -5.27 -15.46
CA LEU A 224 2.65 -4.57 -15.06
C LEU A 224 2.89 -3.24 -14.35
N TRP A 225 3.96 -3.11 -13.56
CA TRP A 225 4.24 -1.90 -12.78
C TRP A 225 4.55 -0.68 -13.65
N ASN A 226 5.11 -0.87 -14.84
CA ASN A 226 5.24 0.21 -15.82
C ASN A 226 3.89 0.82 -16.18
N ARG A 227 2.77 0.09 -16.18
CA ARG A 227 1.43 0.63 -16.46
C ARG A 227 0.87 1.41 -15.27
N ILE A 228 1.08 0.95 -14.03
CA ILE A 228 0.60 1.63 -12.82
C ILE A 228 1.42 2.90 -12.57
N LEU A 229 2.75 2.80 -12.61
CA LEU A 229 3.67 3.94 -12.44
C LEU A 229 3.67 4.86 -13.65
N THR A 230 3.61 4.35 -14.89
CA THR A 230 3.55 5.16 -16.11
C THR A 230 2.21 5.85 -16.24
N ALA A 231 1.10 5.25 -15.83
CA ALA A 231 -0.20 5.91 -15.82
C ALA A 231 -0.29 7.01 -14.74
N ALA A 232 0.37 6.84 -13.60
CA ALA A 232 0.56 7.90 -12.62
C ALA A 232 1.58 8.95 -13.09
N TRP A 233 2.65 8.52 -13.75
CA TRP A 233 3.80 9.30 -14.19
C TRP A 233 3.58 10.18 -15.42
N HIS A 234 3.06 9.64 -16.53
CA HIS A 234 2.83 10.44 -17.75
C HIS A 234 1.80 11.55 -17.56
N ARG A 235 1.04 11.55 -16.48
CA ARG A 235 0.11 12.61 -16.15
C ARG A 235 0.67 13.67 -15.21
N CYS A 236 1.77 13.38 -14.50
CA CYS A 236 2.49 14.38 -13.70
C CYS A 236 3.52 15.17 -14.53
N ALA A 237 4.05 14.59 -15.63
CA ALA A 237 5.14 15.18 -16.40
C ALA A 237 4.68 16.02 -17.62
N SER A 238 3.38 16.08 -17.93
CA SER A 238 2.81 16.79 -19.09
C SER A 238 1.85 17.94 -18.70
N GLY A 239 2.01 18.49 -17.51
CA GLY A 239 1.22 19.66 -17.06
C GLY A 239 2.09 20.84 -16.68
#